data_953030942caee40271fe2b86dace421b
#
_entry.id   953030942caee40271fe2b86dace421b
#
_cell.length_a   1.000
_cell.length_b   1.000
_cell.length_c   1.000
_cell.angle_alpha   90.00
_cell.angle_beta   90.00
_cell.angle_gamma   90.00
#
_symmetry.space_group_name_H-M   'P 1'
#
loop_
_entity.id
_entity.type
_entity.pdbx_description
1 polymer ?
#
loop_
_entity_poly.entity_id
_entity_poly.type
_entity_poly.pdbx_seq_one_letter_code
_entity_poly.pdbx_strand_id
1 'polypeptide(L)'
;MSDEEVGENDIAIVGMALRVPGANSPTEFWDNLQNKRESIVDYDEATMLASGESKEVLRNPAYVSRGGALENMKLFDRDFFGFSPKEAAILDPQHRHFMELSWEALEDAGHTPTNFDGQIGVFAGCGMGSYFYFNVCSNRDLVDSVGMFLLRHTGNDKDFLATRVSYVLDLKGPSVNVQTACSTSLVATHLACQSLLTGECDLALAGGVTIQFPTEVGYVYRDGEILAPDGHCHSFDHRAQGTVLTSGGGVVSLRRL
;
A
#
# COMPACT_ATOMS: atom_id res chain seq x y z
N MET A 1 -11.72 -30.19 -16.62
CA MET A 1 -11.07 -29.76 -15.37
C MET A 1 -10.94 -31.02 -14.57
N SER A 2 -9.71 -31.52 -14.31
CA SER A 2 -9.47 -32.65 -13.41
C SER A 2 -9.92 -32.22 -12.00
N ASP A 3 -10.73 -33.05 -11.33
CA ASP A 3 -11.00 -32.92 -9.91
C ASP A 3 -9.65 -33.14 -9.19
N GLU A 4 -8.88 -32.04 -9.02
CA GLU A 4 -7.75 -32.06 -8.11
C GLU A 4 -8.36 -32.14 -6.70
N GLU A 5 -8.06 -33.23 -5.98
CA GLU A 5 -8.46 -33.36 -4.60
C GLU A 5 -7.84 -32.21 -3.79
N VAL A 6 -8.68 -31.49 -3.05
CA VAL A 6 -8.23 -30.44 -2.12
C VAL A 6 -7.33 -31.08 -1.08
N GLY A 7 -6.07 -30.64 -1.01
CA GLY A 7 -5.10 -31.14 -0.04
C GLY A 7 -5.28 -30.50 1.34
N GLU A 8 -4.95 -31.22 2.40
CA GLU A 8 -5.02 -30.70 3.79
C GLU A 8 -4.19 -29.43 4.04
N ASN A 9 -3.26 -29.12 3.15
CA ASN A 9 -2.36 -27.95 3.25
C ASN A 9 -2.70 -26.84 2.24
N ASP A 10 -3.82 -26.94 1.55
CA ASP A 10 -4.19 -25.94 0.56
C ASP A 10 -4.71 -24.66 1.24
N ILE A 11 -4.20 -23.54 0.78
CA ILE A 11 -4.59 -22.20 1.23
C ILE A 11 -5.31 -21.49 0.10
N ALA A 12 -6.52 -21.01 0.38
CA ALA A 12 -7.31 -20.22 -0.55
C ALA A 12 -7.14 -18.71 -0.32
N ILE A 13 -7.13 -17.97 -1.40
CA ILE A 13 -7.43 -16.53 -1.37
C ILE A 13 -8.96 -16.43 -1.39
N VAL A 14 -9.54 -15.99 -0.29
CA VAL A 14 -11.00 -15.91 -0.11
C VAL A 14 -11.55 -14.49 -0.22
N GLY A 15 -10.68 -13.49 -0.23
CA GLY A 15 -11.03 -12.10 -0.46
C GLY A 15 -9.80 -11.28 -0.87
N MET A 16 -10.04 -10.18 -1.57
CA MET A 16 -8.98 -9.28 -2.01
C MET A 16 -9.47 -7.85 -2.18
N ALA A 17 -8.60 -6.90 -1.85
CA ALA A 17 -8.80 -5.49 -2.09
C ALA A 17 -7.52 -4.85 -2.61
N LEU A 18 -7.64 -3.87 -3.49
CA LEU A 18 -6.50 -3.10 -3.98
C LEU A 18 -6.88 -1.67 -4.36
N ARG A 19 -5.88 -0.79 -4.28
CA ARG A 19 -5.89 0.53 -4.88
C ARG A 19 -4.55 0.74 -5.57
N VAL A 20 -4.61 0.94 -6.88
CA VAL A 20 -3.44 1.21 -7.73
C VAL A 20 -3.78 2.34 -8.70
N PRO A 21 -2.81 3.01 -9.34
CA PRO A 21 -3.11 4.02 -10.33
C PRO A 21 -4.12 3.53 -11.38
N GLY A 22 -5.22 4.25 -11.54
CA GLY A 22 -6.28 3.94 -12.49
C GLY A 22 -7.20 2.77 -12.12
N ALA A 23 -7.11 2.22 -10.89
CA ALA A 23 -8.05 1.21 -10.40
C ALA A 23 -8.18 1.23 -8.87
N ASN A 24 -9.42 1.21 -8.38
CA ASN A 24 -9.76 1.19 -6.96
C ASN A 24 -10.36 -0.16 -6.52
N SER A 25 -10.40 -1.14 -7.41
CA SER A 25 -10.89 -2.49 -7.14
C SER A 25 -10.17 -3.54 -8.00
N PRO A 26 -10.18 -4.83 -7.57
CA PRO A 26 -9.65 -5.93 -8.37
C PRO A 26 -10.30 -6.02 -9.76
N THR A 27 -11.60 -5.75 -9.87
CA THR A 27 -12.35 -5.78 -11.13
C THR A 27 -11.87 -4.69 -12.09
N GLU A 28 -11.72 -3.45 -11.63
CA GLU A 28 -11.20 -2.35 -12.44
C GLU A 28 -9.76 -2.61 -12.88
N PHE A 29 -8.93 -3.14 -11.98
CA PHE A 29 -7.56 -3.51 -12.30
C PHE A 29 -7.50 -4.59 -13.39
N TRP A 30 -8.34 -5.62 -13.28
CA TRP A 30 -8.44 -6.67 -14.29
C TRP A 30 -8.90 -6.14 -15.64
N ASP A 31 -9.90 -5.24 -15.66
CA ASP A 31 -10.37 -4.54 -16.85
C ASP A 31 -9.24 -3.75 -17.53
N ASN A 32 -8.43 -3.04 -16.75
CA ASN A 32 -7.29 -2.30 -17.28
C ASN A 32 -6.26 -3.24 -17.94
N LEU A 33 -5.99 -4.39 -17.33
CA LEU A 33 -5.09 -5.39 -17.91
C LEU A 33 -5.63 -5.98 -19.21
N GLN A 34 -6.91 -6.37 -19.24
CA GLN A 34 -7.56 -6.92 -20.44
C GLN A 34 -7.56 -5.92 -21.59
N ASN A 35 -7.79 -4.64 -21.29
CA ASN A 35 -7.82 -3.57 -22.28
C ASN A 35 -6.45 -2.96 -22.56
N LYS A 36 -5.36 -3.50 -21.97
CA LYS A 36 -3.97 -3.03 -22.14
C LYS A 36 -3.82 -1.54 -21.84
N ARG A 37 -4.52 -1.06 -20.81
CA ARG A 37 -4.41 0.33 -20.36
C ARG A 37 -3.17 0.47 -19.50
N GLU A 38 -2.30 1.41 -19.86
CA GLU A 38 -1.20 1.86 -19.01
C GLU A 38 -1.73 2.95 -18.07
N SER A 39 -1.51 2.79 -16.78
CA SER A 39 -1.94 3.76 -15.75
C SER A 39 -0.81 4.67 -15.28
N ILE A 40 0.37 4.55 -15.87
CA ILE A 40 1.48 5.52 -15.71
C ILE A 40 1.20 6.65 -16.69
N VAL A 41 1.12 7.88 -16.17
CA VAL A 41 0.69 9.06 -16.92
C VAL A 41 1.78 10.12 -16.96
N ASP A 42 1.72 11.00 -17.96
CA ASP A 42 2.55 12.18 -18.03
C ASP A 42 1.94 13.29 -17.17
N TYR A 43 2.76 13.93 -16.35
CA TYR A 43 2.36 15.12 -15.59
C TYR A 43 2.82 16.39 -16.29
N ASP A 44 1.96 17.40 -16.33
CA ASP A 44 2.34 18.71 -16.82
C ASP A 44 3.16 19.52 -15.79
N GLU A 45 3.87 20.56 -16.25
CA GLU A 45 4.71 21.39 -15.40
C GLU A 45 3.92 22.03 -14.26
N ALA A 46 2.68 22.46 -14.50
CA ALA A 46 1.85 23.12 -13.50
C ALA A 46 1.50 22.17 -12.36
N THR A 47 1.10 20.92 -12.68
CA THR A 47 0.82 19.87 -11.71
C THR A 47 2.04 19.54 -10.87
N MET A 48 3.20 19.33 -11.50
CA MET A 48 4.44 19.00 -10.80
C MET A 48 4.90 20.13 -9.86
N LEU A 49 4.80 21.38 -10.29
CA LEU A 49 5.11 22.54 -9.45
C LEU A 49 4.14 22.67 -8.27
N ALA A 50 2.85 22.43 -8.49
CA ALA A 50 1.84 22.43 -7.42
C ALA A 50 2.08 21.30 -6.41
N SER A 51 2.65 20.19 -6.84
CA SER A 51 3.05 19.05 -6.00
C SER A 51 4.38 19.25 -5.26
N GLY A 52 5.05 20.37 -5.49
CA GLY A 52 6.27 20.75 -4.77
C GLY A 52 7.57 20.49 -5.50
N GLU A 53 7.53 20.08 -6.79
CA GLU A 53 8.74 19.95 -7.59
C GLU A 53 9.34 21.34 -7.90
N SER A 54 10.65 21.40 -8.01
CA SER A 54 11.33 22.67 -8.30
C SER A 54 11.53 22.91 -9.79
N LYS A 55 11.45 24.17 -10.23
CA LYS A 55 11.75 24.55 -11.62
C LYS A 55 13.18 24.17 -12.06
N GLU A 56 14.09 24.09 -11.13
CA GLU A 56 15.48 23.70 -11.40
C GLU A 56 15.56 22.23 -11.80
N VAL A 57 14.87 21.34 -11.04
CA VAL A 57 14.79 19.92 -11.32
C VAL A 57 14.06 19.66 -12.64
N LEU A 58 12.94 20.33 -12.90
CA LEU A 58 12.18 20.17 -14.16
C LEU A 58 12.97 20.58 -15.43
N ARG A 59 13.97 21.46 -15.30
CA ARG A 59 14.86 21.85 -16.42
C ARG A 59 15.98 20.82 -16.69
N ASN A 60 16.12 19.80 -15.86
CA ASN A 60 17.11 18.77 -16.09
C ASN A 60 16.74 17.96 -17.35
N PRO A 61 17.65 17.86 -18.37
CA PRO A 61 17.35 17.13 -19.60
C PRO A 61 17.09 15.62 -19.40
N ALA A 62 17.49 15.08 -18.26
CA ALA A 62 17.24 13.70 -17.87
C ALA A 62 15.95 13.54 -17.01
N TYR A 63 15.14 14.59 -16.86
CA TYR A 63 13.91 14.52 -16.12
C TYR A 63 12.82 13.77 -16.92
N VAL A 64 12.21 12.78 -16.30
CA VAL A 64 11.10 12.01 -16.84
C VAL A 64 9.83 12.42 -16.10
N SER A 65 8.87 13.05 -16.78
CA SER A 65 7.64 13.62 -16.19
C SER A 65 6.52 12.59 -16.00
N ARG A 66 6.86 11.33 -15.77
CA ARG A 66 5.88 10.24 -15.66
C ARG A 66 5.82 9.60 -14.29
N GLY A 67 4.64 9.17 -13.89
CA GLY A 67 4.42 8.49 -12.63
C GLY A 67 2.99 7.96 -12.48
N GLY A 68 2.67 7.39 -11.34
CA GLY A 68 1.34 6.88 -11.01
C GLY A 68 0.97 7.23 -9.58
N ALA A 69 0.14 8.27 -9.42
CA ALA A 69 -0.46 8.61 -8.13
C ALA A 69 -1.77 7.85 -7.92
N LEU A 70 -2.13 7.63 -6.66
CA LEU A 70 -3.44 7.10 -6.31
C LEU A 70 -4.50 8.20 -6.39
N GLU A 71 -5.64 7.89 -6.97
CA GLU A 71 -6.84 8.70 -6.81
C GLU A 71 -7.27 8.71 -5.33
N ASN A 72 -7.78 9.85 -4.89
CA ASN A 72 -8.35 10.00 -3.54
C ASN A 72 -7.42 9.65 -2.37
N MET A 73 -6.10 9.58 -2.57
CA MET A 73 -5.16 9.18 -1.54
C MET A 73 -5.17 10.06 -0.28
N LYS A 74 -5.76 11.27 -0.37
CA LYS A 74 -5.92 12.20 0.77
C LYS A 74 -7.19 11.91 1.58
N LEU A 75 -8.12 11.11 1.05
CA LEU A 75 -9.37 10.77 1.70
C LEU A 75 -9.15 9.61 2.68
N PHE A 76 -9.94 9.59 3.74
CA PHE A 76 -9.98 8.53 4.73
C PHE A 76 -11.29 8.61 5.50
N ASP A 77 -11.99 7.51 5.62
CA ASP A 77 -13.21 7.43 6.43
C ASP A 77 -12.85 7.35 7.93
N ARG A 78 -12.40 8.48 8.47
CA ARG A 78 -11.97 8.57 9.86
C ARG A 78 -13.07 8.25 10.86
N ASP A 79 -14.33 8.58 10.54
CA ASP A 79 -15.46 8.38 11.44
C ASP A 79 -15.79 6.89 11.56
N PHE A 80 -15.72 6.14 10.45
CA PHE A 80 -15.87 4.69 10.44
C PHE A 80 -14.80 4.00 11.32
N PHE A 81 -13.55 4.42 11.22
CA PHE A 81 -12.45 3.85 12.00
C PHE A 81 -12.25 4.48 13.39
N GLY A 82 -13.09 5.42 13.80
CA GLY A 82 -13.07 6.02 15.13
C GLY A 82 -11.95 7.04 15.39
N PHE A 83 -11.39 7.65 14.34
CA PHE A 83 -10.34 8.66 14.47
C PHE A 83 -10.89 10.08 14.56
N SER A 84 -10.33 10.89 15.44
CA SER A 84 -10.56 12.33 15.42
C SER A 84 -9.92 12.96 14.16
N PRO A 85 -10.36 14.16 13.74
CA PRO A 85 -9.74 14.87 12.62
C PRO A 85 -8.22 15.08 12.77
N LYS A 86 -7.76 15.34 14.00
CA LYS A 86 -6.35 15.56 14.30
C LYS A 86 -5.54 14.27 14.19
N GLU A 87 -6.05 13.17 14.74
CA GLU A 87 -5.39 11.86 14.63
C GLU A 87 -5.31 11.41 13.17
N ALA A 88 -6.41 11.53 12.42
CA ALA A 88 -6.41 11.20 11.01
C ALA A 88 -5.41 12.04 10.20
N ALA A 89 -5.26 13.33 10.51
CA ALA A 89 -4.35 14.23 9.80
C ALA A 89 -2.88 13.89 10.02
N ILE A 90 -2.50 13.41 11.21
CA ILE A 90 -1.11 13.05 11.52
C ILE A 90 -0.75 11.61 11.13
N LEU A 91 -1.73 10.76 10.87
CA LEU A 91 -1.55 9.38 10.48
C LEU A 91 -1.03 9.30 9.03
N ASP A 92 0.02 8.51 8.80
CA ASP A 92 0.54 8.28 7.45
C ASP A 92 -0.57 7.74 6.53
N PRO A 93 -0.78 8.31 5.34
CA PRO A 93 -1.75 7.79 4.36
C PRO A 93 -1.59 6.30 4.07
N GLN A 94 -0.38 5.74 4.14
CA GLN A 94 -0.17 4.31 3.99
C GLN A 94 -0.94 3.51 5.05
N HIS A 95 -0.91 3.96 6.30
CA HIS A 95 -1.67 3.32 7.39
C HIS A 95 -3.18 3.45 7.19
N ARG A 96 -3.66 4.62 6.71
CA ARG A 96 -5.09 4.85 6.44
C ARG A 96 -5.60 3.90 5.36
N HIS A 97 -4.96 3.92 4.19
CA HIS A 97 -5.36 3.06 3.07
C HIS A 97 -5.19 1.57 3.36
N PHE A 98 -4.18 1.19 4.12
CA PHE A 98 -4.01 -0.22 4.49
C PHE A 98 -5.11 -0.71 5.44
N MET A 99 -5.62 0.13 6.35
CA MET A 99 -6.79 -0.20 7.17
C MET A 99 -8.06 -0.37 6.33
N GLU A 100 -8.31 0.55 5.38
CA GLU A 100 -9.45 0.45 4.46
C GLU A 100 -9.37 -0.81 3.60
N LEU A 101 -8.20 -1.08 2.98
CA LEU A 101 -7.98 -2.29 2.19
C LEU A 101 -8.13 -3.57 3.01
N SER A 102 -7.70 -3.54 4.28
CA SER A 102 -7.86 -4.69 5.18
C SER A 102 -9.34 -4.97 5.47
N TRP A 103 -10.11 -3.92 5.70
CA TRP A 103 -11.56 -4.04 5.89
C TRP A 103 -12.25 -4.55 4.63
N GLU A 104 -11.99 -3.94 3.48
CA GLU A 104 -12.56 -4.34 2.18
C GLU A 104 -12.22 -5.79 1.82
N ALA A 105 -11.00 -6.27 2.09
CA ALA A 105 -10.61 -7.64 1.86
C ALA A 105 -11.32 -8.65 2.78
N LEU A 106 -11.67 -8.24 4.02
CA LEU A 106 -12.51 -9.04 4.92
C LEU A 106 -13.96 -9.07 4.46
N GLU A 107 -14.50 -7.94 4.00
CA GLU A 107 -15.86 -7.88 3.43
C GLU A 107 -15.98 -8.76 2.18
N ASP A 108 -15.01 -8.69 1.27
CA ASP A 108 -14.97 -9.52 0.07
C ASP A 108 -14.89 -11.03 0.40
N ALA A 109 -14.20 -11.37 1.49
CA ALA A 109 -14.15 -12.73 2.02
C ALA A 109 -15.46 -13.17 2.71
N GLY A 110 -16.41 -12.27 2.93
CA GLY A 110 -17.63 -12.51 3.71
C GLY A 110 -17.38 -12.67 5.23
N HIS A 111 -16.21 -12.24 5.71
CA HIS A 111 -15.77 -12.40 7.09
C HIS A 111 -15.38 -11.05 7.70
N THR A 112 -16.32 -10.40 8.36
CA THR A 112 -15.99 -9.22 9.17
C THR A 112 -15.47 -9.63 10.55
N PRO A 113 -14.71 -8.76 11.24
CA PRO A 113 -14.18 -9.09 12.58
C PRO A 113 -15.25 -9.52 13.61
N THR A 114 -16.48 -9.07 13.41
CA THR A 114 -17.60 -9.34 14.33
C THR A 114 -18.34 -10.64 14.04
N ASN A 115 -18.21 -11.20 12.83
CA ASN A 115 -18.92 -12.43 12.41
C ASN A 115 -18.01 -13.63 12.18
N PHE A 116 -16.69 -13.46 12.30
CA PHE A 116 -15.72 -14.55 12.17
C PHE A 116 -15.39 -15.13 13.54
N ASP A 117 -15.68 -16.42 13.72
CA ASP A 117 -15.34 -17.16 14.93
C ASP A 117 -13.96 -17.83 14.76
N GLY A 118 -12.92 -17.11 15.13
CA GLY A 118 -11.53 -17.54 14.98
C GLY A 118 -10.54 -16.39 15.11
N GLN A 119 -9.27 -16.72 14.99
CA GLN A 119 -8.18 -15.74 15.05
C GLN A 119 -7.82 -15.23 13.67
N ILE A 120 -7.84 -13.92 13.50
CA ILE A 120 -7.44 -13.25 12.25
C ILE A 120 -6.05 -12.64 12.45
N GLY A 121 -5.06 -13.14 11.69
CA GLY A 121 -3.70 -12.61 11.67
C GLY A 121 -3.53 -11.47 10.65
N VAL A 122 -2.53 -10.59 10.86
CA VAL A 122 -2.16 -9.50 9.94
C VAL A 122 -0.68 -9.54 9.65
N PHE A 123 -0.32 -9.68 8.39
CA PHE A 123 1.07 -9.71 7.89
C PHE A 123 1.23 -8.60 6.84
N ALA A 124 1.95 -7.53 7.19
CA ALA A 124 1.89 -6.32 6.40
C ALA A 124 3.20 -5.54 6.39
N GLY A 125 3.44 -4.82 5.29
CA GLY A 125 4.52 -3.85 5.25
C GLY A 125 4.19 -2.63 4.40
N CYS A 126 4.94 -1.56 4.59
CA CYS A 126 4.74 -0.33 3.85
C CYS A 126 6.04 0.28 3.33
N GLY A 127 5.88 1.18 2.37
CA GLY A 127 6.97 1.95 1.79
C GLY A 127 7.66 2.89 2.80
N MET A 128 8.56 3.73 2.32
CA MET A 128 9.19 4.75 3.14
C MET A 128 8.14 5.75 3.65
N GLY A 129 8.23 6.19 4.90
CA GLY A 129 7.34 7.18 5.51
C GLY A 129 7.61 8.59 4.98
N SER A 130 7.45 8.82 3.68
CA SER A 130 7.70 10.12 3.04
C SER A 130 6.73 11.20 3.55
N TYR A 131 5.49 10.84 3.90
CA TYR A 131 4.54 11.74 4.53
C TYR A 131 5.08 12.35 5.82
N PHE A 132 5.73 11.55 6.67
CA PHE A 132 6.33 12.04 7.90
C PHE A 132 7.37 13.14 7.63
N TYR A 133 8.26 12.92 6.66
CA TYR A 133 9.32 13.89 6.35
C TYR A 133 8.80 15.14 5.67
N PHE A 134 7.97 15.01 4.64
CA PHE A 134 7.56 16.13 3.79
C PHE A 134 6.35 16.91 4.31
N ASN A 135 5.48 16.27 5.11
CA ASN A 135 4.23 16.88 5.57
C ASN A 135 4.23 17.12 7.08
N VAL A 136 4.58 16.10 7.90
CA VAL A 136 4.49 16.20 9.35
C VAL A 136 5.65 17.00 9.92
N CYS A 137 6.91 16.65 9.60
CA CYS A 137 8.09 17.34 10.12
C CYS A 137 8.25 18.77 9.60
N SER A 138 7.70 19.08 8.42
CA SER A 138 7.73 20.43 7.86
C SER A 138 6.78 21.40 8.56
N ASN A 139 5.77 20.89 9.27
CA ASN A 139 4.80 21.68 10.02
C ASN A 139 5.28 21.87 11.47
N ARG A 140 5.98 22.98 11.73
CA ARG A 140 6.55 23.29 13.05
C ARG A 140 5.49 23.41 14.14
N ASP A 141 4.37 24.06 13.86
CA ASP A 141 3.29 24.24 14.84
C ASP A 141 2.70 22.88 15.28
N LEU A 142 2.61 21.94 14.34
CA LEU A 142 2.18 20.57 14.63
C LEU A 142 3.22 19.85 15.51
N VAL A 143 4.50 19.94 15.15
CA VAL A 143 5.61 19.33 15.92
C VAL A 143 5.65 19.88 17.34
N ASP A 144 5.54 21.19 17.52
CA ASP A 144 5.59 21.86 18.82
C ASP A 144 4.35 21.54 19.67
N SER A 145 3.18 21.38 19.05
CA SER A 145 1.91 21.12 19.78
C SER A 145 1.69 19.66 20.17
N VAL A 146 2.23 18.70 19.41
CA VAL A 146 2.04 17.24 19.62
C VAL A 146 3.28 16.57 20.19
N GLY A 147 4.44 17.04 19.80
CA GLY A 147 5.74 16.45 20.11
C GLY A 147 6.17 15.36 19.15
N MET A 148 7.44 15.42 18.76
CA MET A 148 8.03 14.55 17.73
C MET A 148 7.89 13.06 18.04
N PHE A 149 7.97 12.67 19.32
CA PHE A 149 7.85 11.27 19.74
C PHE A 149 6.48 10.69 19.36
N LEU A 150 5.38 11.39 19.70
CA LEU A 150 4.04 10.91 19.35
C LEU A 150 3.78 10.92 17.85
N LEU A 151 4.18 11.99 17.15
CA LEU A 151 4.01 12.09 15.71
C LEU A 151 4.70 10.95 14.97
N ARG A 152 5.92 10.60 15.37
CA ARG A 152 6.67 9.51 14.78
C ARG A 152 6.03 8.15 15.12
N HIS A 153 5.95 7.80 16.39
CA HIS A 153 5.58 6.45 16.81
C HIS A 153 4.10 6.13 16.60
N THR A 154 3.20 7.04 16.95
CA THR A 154 1.77 6.70 16.87
C THR A 154 1.16 6.83 15.49
N GLY A 155 1.74 7.60 14.59
CA GLY A 155 1.12 7.89 13.30
C GLY A 155 1.90 7.44 12.06
N ASN A 156 3.22 7.27 12.17
CA ASN A 156 4.07 7.25 10.99
C ASN A 156 5.13 6.14 10.96
N ASP A 157 5.39 5.47 12.09
CA ASP A 157 6.38 4.41 12.11
C ASP A 157 5.80 3.11 11.52
N LYS A 158 6.58 2.46 10.67
CA LYS A 158 6.23 1.21 9.99
C LYS A 158 5.89 0.08 10.97
N ASP A 159 6.50 0.10 12.15
CA ASP A 159 6.31 -0.90 13.20
C ASP A 159 4.86 -1.02 13.67
N PHE A 160 4.06 0.01 13.44
CA PHE A 160 2.66 0.06 13.87
C PHE A 160 1.65 -0.28 12.77
N LEU A 161 2.07 -0.59 11.54
CA LEU A 161 1.15 -0.82 10.43
C LEU A 161 0.20 -2.01 10.72
N ALA A 162 0.75 -3.20 10.94
CA ALA A 162 -0.03 -4.41 11.18
C ALA A 162 -0.78 -4.35 12.52
N THR A 163 -0.09 -3.92 13.59
CA THR A 163 -0.69 -3.83 14.93
C THR A 163 -1.81 -2.81 15.01
N ARG A 164 -1.77 -1.74 14.23
CA ARG A 164 -2.86 -0.77 14.14
C ARG A 164 -4.10 -1.38 13.53
N VAL A 165 -3.96 -2.13 12.41
CA VAL A 165 -5.10 -2.85 11.82
C VAL A 165 -5.71 -3.79 12.84
N SER A 166 -4.89 -4.60 13.53
CA SER A 166 -5.37 -5.52 14.56
C SER A 166 -6.08 -4.79 15.70
N TYR A 167 -5.56 -3.65 16.15
CA TYR A 167 -6.15 -2.87 17.23
C TYR A 167 -7.50 -2.25 16.81
N VAL A 168 -7.54 -1.59 15.65
CA VAL A 168 -8.75 -0.87 15.18
C VAL A 168 -9.87 -1.84 14.83
N LEU A 169 -9.54 -2.98 14.24
CA LEU A 169 -10.51 -4.02 13.84
C LEU A 169 -10.71 -5.10 14.90
N ASP A 170 -10.10 -4.98 16.09
CA ASP A 170 -10.16 -5.93 17.21
C ASP A 170 -9.77 -7.37 16.83
N LEU A 171 -8.75 -7.54 15.97
CA LEU A 171 -8.26 -8.85 15.51
C LEU A 171 -7.36 -9.50 16.56
N LYS A 172 -7.45 -10.81 16.73
CA LYS A 172 -6.81 -11.55 17.84
C LYS A 172 -5.64 -12.45 17.41
N GLY A 173 -5.40 -12.60 16.12
CA GLY A 173 -4.30 -13.41 15.60
C GLY A 173 -2.95 -12.68 15.63
N PRO A 174 -1.87 -13.32 15.12
CA PRO A 174 -0.56 -12.71 15.00
C PRO A 174 -0.59 -11.41 14.19
N SER A 175 0.20 -10.43 14.60
CA SER A 175 0.29 -9.12 13.96
C SER A 175 1.75 -8.80 13.69
N VAL A 176 2.20 -8.97 12.44
CA VAL A 176 3.61 -8.97 12.06
C VAL A 176 3.88 -7.96 10.96
N ASN A 177 4.82 -7.05 11.23
CA ASN A 177 5.33 -6.15 10.20
C ASN A 177 6.44 -6.82 9.39
N VAL A 178 6.30 -6.78 8.07
CA VAL A 178 7.24 -7.39 7.11
C VAL A 178 7.85 -6.28 6.26
N GLN A 179 9.18 -6.19 6.26
CA GLN A 179 9.90 -5.15 5.51
C GLN A 179 11.02 -5.78 4.70
N THR A 180 10.73 -6.17 3.47
CA THR A 180 11.66 -6.78 2.51
C THR A 180 11.70 -6.07 1.16
N ALA A 181 11.48 -4.74 1.17
CA ALA A 181 11.42 -3.88 0.00
C ALA A 181 10.39 -4.37 -1.04
N CYS A 182 10.78 -4.55 -2.30
CA CYS A 182 9.89 -4.95 -3.40
C CYS A 182 9.20 -6.31 -3.16
N SER A 183 9.79 -7.20 -2.37
CA SER A 183 9.23 -8.53 -2.07
C SER A 183 8.31 -8.56 -0.85
N THR A 184 8.07 -7.43 -0.20
CA THR A 184 7.34 -7.35 1.08
C THR A 184 5.98 -8.09 1.03
N SER A 185 5.14 -7.82 0.04
CA SER A 185 3.81 -8.44 -0.04
C SER A 185 3.87 -9.95 -0.27
N LEU A 186 4.83 -10.44 -1.06
CA LEU A 186 5.03 -11.89 -1.25
C LEU A 186 5.55 -12.57 0.02
N VAL A 187 6.48 -11.95 0.74
CA VAL A 187 6.98 -12.48 2.02
C VAL A 187 5.89 -12.43 3.08
N ALA A 188 5.08 -11.37 3.14
CA ALA A 188 3.92 -11.29 4.02
C ALA A 188 2.92 -12.42 3.73
N THR A 189 2.61 -12.67 2.46
CA THR A 189 1.74 -13.79 2.04
C THR A 189 2.34 -15.14 2.45
N HIS A 190 3.64 -15.35 2.25
CA HIS A 190 4.32 -16.57 2.67
C HIS A 190 4.19 -16.81 4.20
N LEU A 191 4.47 -15.76 5.00
CA LEU A 191 4.37 -15.86 6.46
C LEU A 191 2.92 -16.10 6.91
N ALA A 192 1.95 -15.47 6.26
CA ALA A 192 0.53 -15.71 6.51
C ALA A 192 0.14 -17.17 6.23
N CYS A 193 0.59 -17.74 5.11
CA CYS A 193 0.36 -19.15 4.80
C CYS A 193 1.00 -20.05 5.87
N GLN A 194 2.22 -19.77 6.31
CA GLN A 194 2.87 -20.56 7.37
C GLN A 194 2.08 -20.49 8.69
N SER A 195 1.62 -19.30 9.07
CA SER A 195 0.82 -19.11 10.30
C SER A 195 -0.53 -19.85 10.24
N LEU A 196 -1.17 -19.89 9.06
CA LEU A 196 -2.37 -20.69 8.83
C LEU A 196 -2.09 -22.19 8.95
N LEU A 197 -1.01 -22.69 8.32
CA LEU A 197 -0.64 -24.11 8.33
C LEU A 197 -0.23 -24.61 9.72
N THR A 198 0.38 -23.75 10.55
CA THR A 198 0.75 -24.07 11.93
C THR A 198 -0.39 -23.89 12.93
N GLY A 199 -1.53 -23.35 12.50
CA GLY A 199 -2.70 -23.15 13.35
C GLY A 199 -2.59 -21.94 14.29
N GLU A 200 -1.68 -20.99 14.02
CA GLU A 200 -1.57 -19.76 14.81
C GLU A 200 -2.70 -18.77 14.51
N CYS A 201 -3.34 -18.90 13.36
CA CYS A 201 -4.56 -18.17 13.00
C CYS A 201 -5.46 -19.02 12.09
N ASP A 202 -6.71 -18.60 11.94
CA ASP A 202 -7.75 -19.27 11.15
C ASP A 202 -8.03 -18.55 9.84
N LEU A 203 -7.76 -17.23 9.81
CA LEU A 203 -7.78 -16.36 8.65
C LEU A 203 -6.58 -15.41 8.75
N ALA A 204 -5.99 -15.03 7.64
CA ALA A 204 -4.86 -14.11 7.62
C ALA A 204 -5.05 -13.04 6.55
N LEU A 205 -4.83 -11.78 6.93
CA LEU A 205 -4.65 -10.66 6.02
C LEU A 205 -3.18 -10.54 5.67
N ALA A 206 -2.86 -10.53 4.38
CA ALA A 206 -1.50 -10.34 3.91
C ALA A 206 -1.43 -9.28 2.81
N GLY A 207 -0.46 -8.37 2.90
CA GLY A 207 -0.36 -7.33 1.90
C GLY A 207 0.76 -6.32 2.10
N GLY A 208 0.68 -5.27 1.30
CA GLY A 208 1.61 -4.16 1.37
C GLY A 208 1.03 -2.90 0.75
N VAL A 209 1.59 -1.76 1.14
CA VAL A 209 1.18 -0.46 0.65
C VAL A 209 2.39 0.46 0.48
N THR A 210 2.39 1.27 -0.55
CA THR A 210 3.31 2.40 -0.68
C THR A 210 2.57 3.63 -1.18
N ILE A 211 2.76 4.76 -0.52
CA ILE A 211 2.30 6.07 -0.98
C ILE A 211 3.47 7.03 -0.86
N GLN A 212 3.90 7.55 -1.99
CA GLN A 212 5.06 8.43 -2.07
C GLN A 212 4.65 9.90 -2.04
N PHE A 213 5.42 10.70 -1.32
CA PHE A 213 5.33 12.15 -1.33
C PHE A 213 6.70 12.74 -1.74
N PRO A 214 6.72 13.83 -2.52
CA PRO A 214 5.57 14.46 -3.16
C PRO A 214 4.90 13.53 -4.18
N THR A 215 3.61 13.77 -4.45
CA THR A 215 2.81 13.03 -5.42
C THR A 215 2.78 13.77 -6.75
N GLU A 216 2.40 13.09 -7.84
CA GLU A 216 2.24 13.69 -9.16
C GLU A 216 3.51 14.43 -9.63
N VAL A 217 4.65 13.82 -9.34
CA VAL A 217 5.97 14.24 -9.81
C VAL A 217 6.64 13.11 -10.58
N GLY A 218 7.56 13.48 -11.46
CA GLY A 218 8.41 12.53 -12.16
C GLY A 218 9.68 12.21 -11.39
N TYR A 219 10.75 11.93 -12.13
CA TYR A 219 12.06 11.63 -11.56
C TYR A 219 13.19 12.03 -12.51
N VAL A 220 14.38 12.22 -11.96
CA VAL A 220 15.58 12.40 -12.78
C VAL A 220 16.18 11.02 -13.06
N TYR A 221 16.20 10.61 -14.32
CA TYR A 221 16.87 9.38 -14.75
C TYR A 221 18.38 9.45 -14.51
N ARG A 222 18.95 8.36 -14.04
CA ARG A 222 20.40 8.17 -13.90
C ARG A 222 20.80 6.78 -14.38
N ASP A 223 21.81 6.72 -15.20
CA ASP A 223 22.33 5.45 -15.69
C ASP A 223 22.84 4.57 -14.54
N GLY A 224 22.52 3.28 -14.60
CA GLY A 224 22.84 2.31 -13.55
C GLY A 224 21.85 2.28 -12.36
N GLU A 225 20.84 3.14 -12.32
CA GLU A 225 19.74 3.05 -11.37
C GLU A 225 18.58 2.19 -11.91
N ILE A 226 17.57 1.95 -11.07
CA ILE A 226 16.44 1.05 -11.40
C ILE A 226 15.35 1.71 -12.24
N LEU A 227 15.38 3.04 -12.42
CA LEU A 227 14.32 3.79 -13.09
C LEU A 227 14.45 3.73 -14.61
N ALA A 228 13.33 3.68 -15.31
CA ALA A 228 13.30 3.62 -16.77
C ALA A 228 13.60 4.99 -17.41
N PRO A 229 14.45 5.07 -18.46
CA PRO A 229 14.79 6.33 -19.12
C PRO A 229 13.61 6.92 -19.92
N ASP A 230 12.67 6.08 -20.34
CA ASP A 230 11.52 6.45 -21.18
C ASP A 230 10.20 6.59 -20.41
N GLY A 231 10.21 6.36 -19.09
CA GLY A 231 9.02 6.45 -18.25
C GLY A 231 8.02 5.31 -18.43
N HIS A 232 8.45 4.18 -19.01
CA HIS A 232 7.62 3.00 -19.22
C HIS A 232 8.18 1.76 -18.51
N CYS A 233 7.27 0.91 -18.05
CA CYS A 233 7.61 -0.37 -17.44
C CYS A 233 7.36 -1.49 -18.47
N HIS A 234 8.41 -1.94 -19.15
CA HIS A 234 8.35 -2.98 -20.18
C HIS A 234 8.55 -4.37 -19.57
N SER A 235 7.60 -4.82 -18.75
CA SER A 235 7.71 -6.09 -18.02
C SER A 235 7.86 -7.27 -18.99
N PHE A 236 8.89 -8.12 -18.77
CA PHE A 236 9.21 -9.29 -19.58
C PHE A 236 9.59 -9.00 -21.05
N ASP A 237 9.76 -7.74 -21.43
CA ASP A 237 10.15 -7.35 -22.79
C ASP A 237 11.69 -7.20 -22.88
N HIS A 238 12.27 -7.55 -24.04
CA HIS A 238 13.71 -7.39 -24.28
C HIS A 238 14.15 -5.92 -24.30
N ARG A 239 13.23 -4.98 -24.42
CA ARG A 239 13.48 -3.53 -24.36
C ARG A 239 13.44 -2.97 -22.93
N ALA A 240 13.17 -3.81 -21.92
CA ALA A 240 13.09 -3.36 -20.53
C ALA A 240 14.41 -2.71 -20.10
N GLN A 241 14.32 -1.46 -19.62
CA GLN A 241 15.48 -0.66 -19.18
C GLN A 241 15.29 -0.12 -17.76
N GLY A 242 14.26 -0.56 -17.06
CA GLY A 242 13.97 -0.13 -15.69
C GLY A 242 12.49 -0.15 -15.36
N THR A 243 12.13 0.49 -14.27
CA THR A 243 10.76 0.59 -13.76
C THR A 243 10.36 2.05 -13.55
N VAL A 244 9.07 2.27 -13.32
CA VAL A 244 8.52 3.55 -12.84
C VAL A 244 7.93 3.30 -11.45
N LEU A 245 8.36 4.06 -10.46
CA LEU A 245 7.81 3.95 -9.11
C LEU A 245 6.45 4.62 -9.04
N THR A 246 5.47 3.92 -8.48
CA THR A 246 4.10 4.40 -8.32
C THR A 246 3.62 4.18 -6.89
N SER A 247 2.55 4.88 -6.51
CA SER A 247 1.83 4.59 -5.28
C SER A 247 0.86 3.43 -5.51
N GLY A 248 0.57 2.64 -4.47
CA GLY A 248 -0.39 1.55 -4.55
C GLY A 248 -0.42 0.72 -3.28
N GLY A 249 -1.46 -0.08 -3.13
CA GLY A 249 -1.60 -1.04 -2.05
C GLY A 249 -2.57 -2.16 -2.40
N GLY A 250 -2.39 -3.30 -1.74
CA GLY A 250 -3.29 -4.43 -1.85
C GLY A 250 -3.20 -5.36 -0.65
N VAL A 251 -4.33 -5.99 -0.37
CA VAL A 251 -4.49 -6.96 0.71
C VAL A 251 -5.24 -8.18 0.18
N VAL A 252 -4.79 -9.35 0.55
CA VAL A 252 -5.51 -10.61 0.34
C VAL A 252 -5.91 -11.22 1.68
N SER A 253 -7.11 -11.79 1.74
CA SER A 253 -7.59 -12.61 2.84
C SER A 253 -7.34 -14.08 2.51
N LEU A 254 -6.60 -14.76 3.36
CA LEU A 254 -6.15 -16.15 3.18
C LEU A 254 -6.80 -17.06 4.23
N ARG A 255 -7.17 -18.26 3.83
CA ARG A 255 -7.75 -19.27 4.72
C ARG A 255 -7.34 -20.70 4.31
N ARG A 256 -7.24 -21.61 5.28
CA ARG A 256 -7.21 -23.06 4.96
C ARG A 256 -8.52 -23.46 4.28
N LEU A 257 -8.43 -24.31 3.26
CA LEU A 257 -9.58 -24.91 2.56
C LEU A 257 -10.25 -26.00 3.40
#